data_d35cdaf280f0892d04f2166bb09553dd
#
_entry.id   d35cdaf280f0892d04f2166bb09553dd
#
_cell.length_a   1.000
_cell.length_b   1.000
_cell.length_c   1.000
_cell.angle_alpha   90.00
_cell.angle_beta   90.00
_cell.angle_gamma   90.00
#
_symmetry.space_group_name_H-M   'P 1'
#
loop_
_entity.id
_entity.type
_entity.pdbx_description
1 polymer ?
#
loop_
_entity_poly.entity_id
_entity_poly.type
_entity_poly.pdbx_seq_one_letter_code
_entity_poly.pdbx_strand_id
1 'polypeptide(L)'
;MPNFFPRLRQVCWLLPALASTALQAAPFAYVPNEKSGTLSVIDTATDQVVRQIVAGKRPRGIAADPTGRQLFVTDAASSALLLIDNAAGTPVRTVALGKSPEGVSASQDGSYVAVAVEENNSVALLDGQTGVVLADIKVEGRNPEHAVFSPDGRWLLVSAEEAEQVDVIDVAQRRQVASIAVGLRPRGIGFSPDSGRAYVACELVNAVYVIDMAARKAVATIPAGKNANGIVVHPGGKQVYVSNGTDGTVMVIDTASKQVTATIAVGKRPWNMAITPDGSKLYVANGRSNSVSVIDTATARKVADITVGELPWGVVIR
;
A
#
# COMPACT_ATOMS: atom_id res chain seq x y z
N MET A 1 23.78 -23.36 80.93
CA MET A 1 23.37 -24.21 79.80
C MET A 1 22.95 -23.28 78.68
N PRO A 2 23.63 -23.14 77.54
CA PRO A 2 23.26 -22.28 76.44
C PRO A 2 22.42 -23.09 75.42
N ASN A 3 21.25 -22.54 75.06
CA ASN A 3 20.36 -23.08 74.06
C ASN A 3 20.88 -22.79 72.64
N PHE A 4 21.21 -23.83 71.89
CA PHE A 4 21.48 -23.77 70.46
C PHE A 4 20.17 -23.89 69.68
N PHE A 5 19.77 -22.83 68.91
CA PHE A 5 18.76 -22.91 67.86
C PHE A 5 19.43 -23.00 66.49
N PRO A 6 19.06 -23.95 65.63
CA PRO A 6 19.60 -24.02 64.28
C PRO A 6 18.90 -23.01 63.40
N ARG A 7 19.68 -22.18 62.68
CA ARG A 7 19.18 -21.29 61.66
C ARG A 7 18.78 -22.08 60.41
N LEU A 8 17.47 -22.08 60.05
CA LEU A 8 16.98 -22.55 58.77
C LEU A 8 17.48 -21.61 57.66
N ARG A 9 18.27 -22.15 56.72
CA ARG A 9 18.61 -21.46 55.47
C ARG A 9 17.41 -21.63 54.52
N GLN A 10 16.73 -20.52 54.21
CA GLN A 10 15.78 -20.47 53.12
C GLN A 10 16.55 -20.50 51.79
N VAL A 11 16.39 -21.58 51.04
CA VAL A 11 16.84 -21.70 49.65
C VAL A 11 15.77 -21.09 48.76
N CYS A 12 15.98 -19.87 48.25
CA CYS A 12 15.15 -19.29 47.21
C CYS A 12 15.44 -20.00 45.90
N TRP A 13 14.48 -20.74 45.41
CA TRP A 13 14.48 -21.25 44.04
C TRP A 13 14.05 -20.13 43.10
N LEU A 14 15.00 -19.57 42.35
CA LEU A 14 14.74 -18.72 41.21
C LEU A 14 14.25 -19.60 40.06
N LEU A 15 12.95 -19.63 39.81
CA LEU A 15 12.37 -20.19 38.59
C LEU A 15 12.73 -19.24 37.42
N PRO A 16 13.32 -19.76 36.36
CA PRO A 16 13.52 -18.95 35.16
C PRO A 16 12.15 -18.62 34.56
N ALA A 17 11.83 -17.34 34.43
CA ALA A 17 10.68 -16.88 33.67
C ALA A 17 10.92 -17.23 32.19
N LEU A 18 10.22 -18.24 31.70
CA LEU A 18 10.13 -18.53 30.28
C LEU A 18 9.34 -17.35 29.64
N ALA A 19 10.05 -16.42 29.03
CA ALA A 19 9.46 -15.44 28.16
C ALA A 19 8.88 -16.18 26.96
N SER A 20 7.57 -16.41 26.96
CA SER A 20 6.84 -16.85 25.77
C SER A 20 6.91 -15.73 24.75
N THR A 21 7.80 -15.84 23.77
CA THR A 21 7.68 -15.05 22.55
C THR A 21 6.42 -15.52 21.87
N ALA A 22 5.35 -14.71 21.96
CA ALA A 22 4.17 -14.93 21.14
C ALA A 22 4.66 -14.91 19.68
N LEU A 23 4.62 -16.05 19.01
CA LEU A 23 4.83 -16.13 17.57
C LEU A 23 3.69 -15.31 16.94
N GLN A 24 3.98 -14.10 16.52
CA GLN A 24 3.02 -13.30 15.78
C GLN A 24 2.77 -14.02 14.45
N ALA A 25 1.52 -14.37 14.17
CA ALA A 25 1.17 -15.00 12.90
C ALA A 25 1.67 -14.10 11.76
N ALA A 26 2.24 -14.72 10.74
CA ALA A 26 2.69 -13.99 9.56
C ALA A 26 1.49 -13.27 8.93
N PRO A 27 1.68 -12.03 8.42
CA PRO A 27 0.60 -11.29 7.80
C PRO A 27 0.14 -11.98 6.50
N PHE A 28 -1.08 -11.63 6.06
CA PHE A 28 -1.60 -12.06 4.77
C PHE A 28 -1.45 -10.96 3.73
N ALA A 29 -1.18 -11.33 2.48
CA ALA A 29 -1.24 -10.44 1.34
C ALA A 29 -2.55 -10.68 0.57
N TYR A 30 -3.26 -9.60 0.26
CA TYR A 30 -4.55 -9.61 -0.45
C TYR A 30 -4.36 -8.96 -1.81
N VAL A 31 -4.77 -9.67 -2.85
CA VAL A 31 -4.51 -9.31 -4.25
C VAL A 31 -5.84 -9.24 -5.02
N PRO A 32 -6.33 -8.06 -5.40
CA PRO A 32 -7.51 -7.92 -6.25
C PRO A 32 -7.19 -8.39 -7.67
N ASN A 33 -8.01 -9.31 -8.17
CA ASN A 33 -7.92 -9.86 -9.52
C ASN A 33 -9.05 -9.24 -10.36
N GLU A 34 -8.73 -8.19 -11.11
CA GLU A 34 -9.70 -7.31 -11.77
C GLU A 34 -10.66 -8.09 -12.67
N LYS A 35 -10.15 -9.01 -13.49
CA LYS A 35 -10.96 -9.76 -14.44
C LYS A 35 -11.66 -10.97 -13.84
N SER A 36 -11.09 -11.55 -12.77
CA SER A 36 -11.71 -12.68 -12.07
C SER A 36 -12.80 -12.27 -11.08
N GLY A 37 -12.88 -10.99 -10.68
CA GLY A 37 -13.84 -10.52 -9.66
C GLY A 37 -13.55 -11.05 -8.26
N THR A 38 -12.31 -11.39 -7.96
CA THR A 38 -11.91 -12.03 -6.69
C THR A 38 -10.72 -11.34 -6.03
N LEU A 39 -10.49 -11.64 -4.74
CA LEU A 39 -9.21 -11.42 -4.08
C LEU A 39 -8.53 -12.78 -3.90
N SER A 40 -7.25 -12.87 -4.23
CA SER A 40 -6.39 -13.98 -3.76
C SER A 40 -5.78 -13.59 -2.43
N VAL A 41 -5.86 -14.49 -1.43
CA VAL A 41 -5.26 -14.31 -0.10
C VAL A 41 -4.02 -15.21 -0.03
N ILE A 42 -2.87 -14.59 0.17
CA ILE A 42 -1.57 -15.25 0.22
C ILE A 42 -1.06 -15.21 1.67
N ASP A 43 -0.69 -16.36 2.20
CA ASP A 43 0.05 -16.47 3.46
C ASP A 43 1.52 -16.09 3.20
N THR A 44 1.99 -15.02 3.85
CA THR A 44 3.36 -14.51 3.63
C THR A 44 4.45 -15.36 4.30
N ALA A 45 4.09 -16.30 5.19
CA ALA A 45 5.05 -17.26 5.75
C ALA A 45 5.41 -18.34 4.72
N THR A 46 4.41 -18.79 3.95
CA THR A 46 4.55 -19.92 3.02
C THR A 46 4.61 -19.50 1.55
N ASP A 47 4.25 -18.24 1.24
CA ASP A 47 4.10 -17.70 -0.12
C ASP A 47 3.08 -18.50 -0.97
N GLN A 48 2.00 -18.99 -0.32
CA GLN A 48 0.96 -19.78 -0.97
C GLN A 48 -0.39 -19.06 -0.92
N VAL A 49 -1.19 -19.22 -2.00
CA VAL A 49 -2.61 -18.81 -1.96
C VAL A 49 -3.38 -19.77 -1.07
N VAL A 50 -3.94 -19.25 0.02
CA VAL A 50 -4.67 -20.06 1.01
C VAL A 50 -6.18 -19.90 0.91
N ARG A 51 -6.66 -18.83 0.27
CA ARG A 51 -8.09 -18.53 0.10
C ARG A 51 -8.34 -17.61 -1.07
N GLN A 52 -9.58 -17.66 -1.59
CA GLN A 52 -10.12 -16.65 -2.50
C GLN A 52 -11.40 -16.06 -1.91
N ILE A 53 -11.61 -14.76 -2.16
CA ILE A 53 -12.78 -13.99 -1.72
C ILE A 53 -13.44 -13.38 -2.95
N VAL A 54 -14.76 -13.49 -3.08
CA VAL A 54 -15.50 -12.77 -4.14
C VAL A 54 -15.54 -11.28 -3.81
N ALA A 55 -15.10 -10.42 -4.73
CA ALA A 55 -14.87 -9.00 -4.47
C ALA A 55 -15.46 -8.08 -5.55
N GLY A 56 -16.63 -8.40 -6.04
CA GLY A 56 -17.33 -7.60 -7.05
C GLY A 56 -17.10 -8.05 -8.48
N LYS A 57 -17.22 -7.12 -9.44
CA LYS A 57 -17.12 -7.40 -10.88
C LYS A 57 -15.76 -7.02 -11.46
N ARG A 58 -15.19 -5.90 -11.00
CA ARG A 58 -13.89 -5.35 -11.43
C ARG A 58 -13.14 -4.77 -10.24
N PRO A 59 -12.70 -5.62 -9.29
CA PRO A 59 -11.93 -5.14 -8.13
C PRO A 59 -10.58 -4.59 -8.59
N ARG A 60 -10.24 -3.37 -8.15
CA ARG A 60 -8.99 -2.67 -8.48
C ARG A 60 -8.22 -2.29 -7.22
N GLY A 61 -8.44 -1.10 -6.71
CA GLY A 61 -7.78 -0.64 -5.50
C GLY A 61 -8.15 -1.49 -4.29
N ILE A 62 -7.18 -1.72 -3.41
CA ILE A 62 -7.37 -2.43 -2.16
C ILE A 62 -6.63 -1.74 -1.03
N ALA A 63 -7.30 -1.58 0.11
CA ALA A 63 -6.72 -1.18 1.38
C ALA A 63 -7.27 -2.06 2.50
N ALA A 64 -6.65 -2.02 3.65
CA ALA A 64 -7.12 -2.70 4.85
C ALA A 64 -7.12 -1.74 6.04
N ASP A 65 -8.01 -1.95 7.00
CA ASP A 65 -7.94 -1.26 8.27
C ASP A 65 -6.65 -1.67 9.03
N PRO A 66 -6.19 -0.88 10.01
CA PRO A 66 -4.93 -1.18 10.72
C PRO A 66 -4.90 -2.54 11.43
N THR A 67 -6.07 -3.09 11.76
CA THR A 67 -6.19 -4.39 12.42
C THR A 67 -6.28 -5.57 11.44
N GLY A 68 -6.46 -5.30 10.14
CA GLY A 68 -6.68 -6.32 9.11
C GLY A 68 -8.04 -7.02 9.18
N ARG A 69 -8.98 -6.53 9.99
CA ARG A 69 -10.32 -7.11 10.09
C ARG A 69 -11.23 -6.72 8.94
N GLN A 70 -11.02 -5.54 8.38
CA GLN A 70 -11.81 -5.03 7.28
C GLN A 70 -10.92 -4.71 6.07
N LEU A 71 -11.37 -5.14 4.90
CA LEU A 71 -10.77 -4.79 3.63
C LEU A 71 -11.68 -3.80 2.89
N PHE A 72 -11.07 -2.85 2.21
CA PHE A 72 -11.72 -1.86 1.36
C PHE A 72 -11.32 -2.12 -0.08
N VAL A 73 -12.28 -2.42 -0.95
CA VAL A 73 -11.99 -2.79 -2.35
C VAL A 73 -12.85 -1.93 -3.27
N THR A 74 -12.22 -1.24 -4.20
CA THR A 74 -12.96 -0.53 -5.25
C THR A 74 -13.45 -1.52 -6.31
N ASP A 75 -14.72 -1.44 -6.66
CA ASP A 75 -15.31 -2.15 -7.81
C ASP A 75 -15.66 -1.12 -8.91
N ALA A 76 -14.74 -0.97 -9.85
CA ALA A 76 -14.86 0.01 -10.93
C ALA A 76 -16.10 -0.23 -11.81
N ALA A 77 -16.52 -1.46 -12.01
CA ALA A 77 -17.71 -1.79 -12.81
C ALA A 77 -19.03 -1.45 -12.10
N SER A 78 -19.04 -1.46 -10.77
CA SER A 78 -20.24 -1.14 -9.97
C SER A 78 -20.24 0.29 -9.44
N SER A 79 -19.19 1.08 -9.71
CA SER A 79 -19.02 2.45 -9.17
C SER A 79 -19.13 2.46 -7.64
N ALA A 80 -18.48 1.53 -6.98
CA ALA A 80 -18.66 1.29 -5.54
C ALA A 80 -17.36 0.98 -4.81
N LEU A 81 -17.38 1.21 -3.50
CA LEU A 81 -16.44 0.66 -2.54
C LEU A 81 -17.11 -0.50 -1.80
N LEU A 82 -16.49 -1.65 -1.80
CA LEU A 82 -16.88 -2.81 -1.01
C LEU A 82 -16.12 -2.80 0.31
N LEU A 83 -16.84 -2.91 1.42
CA LEU A 83 -16.30 -3.18 2.74
C LEU A 83 -16.46 -4.68 2.97
N ILE A 84 -15.37 -5.39 3.12
CA ILE A 84 -15.34 -6.86 3.24
C ILE A 84 -14.87 -7.22 4.66
N ASP A 85 -15.67 -8.01 5.38
CA ASP A 85 -15.20 -8.65 6.60
C ASP A 85 -14.16 -9.71 6.22
N ASN A 86 -12.94 -9.53 6.67
CA ASN A 86 -11.83 -10.40 6.28
C ASN A 86 -11.98 -11.82 6.81
N ALA A 87 -12.52 -12.01 8.02
CA ALA A 87 -12.70 -13.33 8.61
C ALA A 87 -13.81 -14.11 7.87
N ALA A 88 -14.95 -13.46 7.62
CA ALA A 88 -16.05 -14.06 6.88
C ALA A 88 -15.75 -14.20 5.38
N GLY A 89 -14.91 -13.33 4.83
CA GLY A 89 -14.60 -13.30 3.39
C GLY A 89 -15.80 -12.87 2.55
N THR A 90 -16.65 -12.01 3.10
CA THR A 90 -17.88 -11.53 2.42
C THR A 90 -18.02 -10.03 2.54
N PRO A 91 -18.57 -9.34 1.51
CA PRO A 91 -18.92 -7.94 1.62
C PRO A 91 -19.99 -7.75 2.71
N VAL A 92 -19.72 -6.89 3.68
CA VAL A 92 -20.68 -6.49 4.73
C VAL A 92 -21.37 -5.18 4.38
N ARG A 93 -20.79 -4.40 3.46
CA ARG A 93 -21.35 -3.14 2.99
C ARG A 93 -20.86 -2.82 1.60
N THR A 94 -21.73 -2.22 0.80
CA THR A 94 -21.40 -1.60 -0.49
C THR A 94 -21.73 -0.11 -0.40
N VAL A 95 -20.77 0.73 -0.70
CA VAL A 95 -20.92 2.20 -0.69
C VAL A 95 -20.86 2.67 -2.13
N ALA A 96 -21.96 3.27 -2.61
CA ALA A 96 -21.98 3.89 -3.92
C ALA A 96 -21.03 5.10 -3.95
N LEU A 97 -20.20 5.16 -4.97
CA LEU A 97 -19.29 6.26 -5.25
C LEU A 97 -19.58 6.84 -6.65
N GLY A 98 -18.76 7.77 -7.10
CA GLY A 98 -18.78 8.21 -8.49
C GLY A 98 -18.22 7.14 -9.44
N LYS A 99 -18.22 7.44 -10.73
CA LYS A 99 -17.77 6.51 -11.77
C LYS A 99 -16.27 6.29 -11.74
N SER A 100 -15.86 5.06 -12.04
CA SER A 100 -14.49 4.60 -12.07
C SER A 100 -13.74 4.89 -10.77
N PRO A 101 -14.13 4.31 -9.62
CA PRO A 101 -13.31 4.35 -8.41
C PRO A 101 -12.05 3.50 -8.63
N GLU A 102 -10.89 4.10 -8.41
CA GLU A 102 -9.58 3.51 -8.68
C GLU A 102 -8.84 3.16 -7.37
N GLY A 103 -7.74 3.83 -7.08
CA GLY A 103 -6.96 3.58 -5.88
C GLY A 103 -7.71 3.92 -4.60
N VAL A 104 -7.53 3.09 -3.58
CA VAL A 104 -8.05 3.28 -2.22
C VAL A 104 -6.91 3.20 -1.22
N SER A 105 -6.95 4.05 -0.20
CA SER A 105 -6.04 3.98 0.94
C SER A 105 -6.78 4.17 2.26
N ALA A 106 -6.22 3.63 3.34
CA ALA A 106 -6.70 3.85 4.70
C ALA A 106 -5.65 4.66 5.48
N SER A 107 -6.10 5.55 6.34
CA SER A 107 -5.20 6.26 7.25
C SER A 107 -4.58 5.29 8.26
N GLN A 108 -3.39 5.59 8.75
CA GLN A 108 -2.63 4.70 9.63
C GLN A 108 -3.36 4.44 10.97
N ASP A 109 -4.15 5.40 11.44
CA ASP A 109 -4.97 5.29 12.64
C ASP A 109 -6.33 4.61 12.40
N GLY A 110 -6.68 4.31 11.14
CA GLY A 110 -7.95 3.73 10.74
C GLY A 110 -9.15 4.67 10.78
N SER A 111 -8.93 5.97 11.01
CA SER A 111 -10.01 6.97 11.09
C SER A 111 -10.68 7.22 9.74
N TYR A 112 -9.90 7.13 8.64
CA TYR A 112 -10.35 7.50 7.30
C TYR A 112 -9.99 6.47 6.24
N VAL A 113 -10.83 6.44 5.22
CA VAL A 113 -10.57 5.79 3.93
C VAL A 113 -10.74 6.82 2.83
N ALA A 114 -9.82 6.86 1.88
CA ALA A 114 -9.87 7.75 0.73
C ALA A 114 -9.90 6.92 -0.55
N VAL A 115 -10.77 7.30 -1.48
CA VAL A 115 -10.91 6.65 -2.79
C VAL A 115 -10.79 7.71 -3.87
N ALA A 116 -9.87 7.51 -4.81
CA ALA A 116 -9.80 8.31 -6.03
C ALA A 116 -10.97 7.94 -6.95
N VAL A 117 -11.76 8.93 -7.39
CA VAL A 117 -12.91 8.73 -8.27
C VAL A 117 -12.64 9.43 -9.60
N GLU A 118 -12.13 8.64 -10.55
CA GLU A 118 -11.50 9.10 -11.79
C GLU A 118 -12.39 10.04 -12.61
N GLU A 119 -13.56 9.55 -13.06
CA GLU A 119 -14.45 10.33 -13.93
C GLU A 119 -15.13 11.52 -13.22
N ASN A 120 -15.06 11.58 -11.90
CA ASN A 120 -15.62 12.69 -11.12
C ASN A 120 -14.61 13.79 -10.81
N ASN A 121 -13.31 13.57 -11.08
CA ASN A 121 -12.20 14.41 -10.65
C ASN A 121 -12.33 14.75 -9.16
N SER A 122 -12.49 13.73 -8.33
CA SER A 122 -12.66 13.89 -6.89
C SER A 122 -12.04 12.76 -6.09
N VAL A 123 -11.93 12.99 -4.80
CA VAL A 123 -11.60 11.98 -3.79
C VAL A 123 -12.78 11.85 -2.84
N ALA A 124 -13.35 10.66 -2.75
CA ALA A 124 -14.30 10.34 -1.70
C ALA A 124 -13.54 10.06 -0.41
N LEU A 125 -13.80 10.84 0.63
CA LEU A 125 -13.29 10.63 1.98
C LEU A 125 -14.37 9.98 2.83
N LEU A 126 -14.09 8.82 3.41
CA LEU A 126 -15.02 8.05 4.20
C LEU A 126 -14.51 7.88 5.63
N ASP A 127 -15.44 7.67 6.55
CA ASP A 127 -15.15 7.17 7.89
C ASP A 127 -14.63 5.73 7.81
N GLY A 128 -13.48 5.48 8.41
CA GLY A 128 -12.76 4.21 8.26
C GLY A 128 -13.42 3.03 8.97
N GLN A 129 -14.30 3.28 9.94
CA GLN A 129 -14.99 2.23 10.68
C GLN A 129 -16.35 1.91 10.07
N THR A 130 -17.12 2.93 9.74
CA THR A 130 -18.50 2.80 9.27
C THR A 130 -18.62 2.78 7.75
N GLY A 131 -17.62 3.28 7.02
CA GLY A 131 -17.69 3.47 5.57
C GLY A 131 -18.68 4.55 5.14
N VAL A 132 -19.10 5.46 6.03
CA VAL A 132 -19.96 6.60 5.68
C VAL A 132 -19.13 7.62 4.93
N VAL A 133 -19.64 8.10 3.79
CA VAL A 133 -18.98 9.18 3.03
C VAL A 133 -19.07 10.48 3.81
N LEU A 134 -17.93 11.04 4.17
CA LEU A 134 -17.79 12.27 4.94
C LEU A 134 -17.64 13.51 4.05
N ALA A 135 -17.03 13.33 2.88
CA ALA A 135 -16.83 14.39 1.89
C ALA A 135 -16.56 13.81 0.49
N ASP A 136 -16.99 14.54 -0.55
CA ASP A 136 -16.55 14.38 -1.94
C ASP A 136 -15.66 15.60 -2.27
N ILE A 137 -14.35 15.42 -2.20
CA ILE A 137 -13.37 16.49 -2.32
C ILE A 137 -12.98 16.63 -3.78
N LYS A 138 -13.38 17.72 -4.43
CA LYS A 138 -12.97 18.03 -5.80
C LYS A 138 -11.48 18.36 -5.83
N VAL A 139 -10.80 17.85 -6.86
CA VAL A 139 -9.39 18.11 -7.13
C VAL A 139 -9.24 18.83 -8.47
N GLU A 140 -8.17 19.63 -8.59
CA GLU A 140 -7.88 20.38 -9.82
C GLU A 140 -7.33 19.47 -10.92
N GLY A 141 -6.59 18.44 -10.51
CA GLY A 141 -6.07 17.45 -11.42
C GLY A 141 -7.15 16.60 -12.04
N ARG A 142 -6.99 16.24 -13.33
CA ARG A 142 -7.92 15.39 -14.05
C ARG A 142 -7.51 13.93 -13.98
N ASN A 143 -8.49 13.05 -13.90
CA ASN A 143 -8.33 11.60 -13.77
C ASN A 143 -7.48 11.20 -12.57
N PRO A 144 -7.97 11.43 -11.32
CA PRO A 144 -7.29 10.97 -10.12
C PRO A 144 -7.23 9.43 -10.09
N GLU A 145 -6.03 8.89 -10.01
CA GLU A 145 -5.78 7.44 -10.02
C GLU A 145 -5.51 6.89 -8.61
N HIS A 146 -4.66 7.57 -7.84
CA HIS A 146 -4.36 7.20 -6.46
C HIS A 146 -4.58 8.38 -5.52
N ALA A 147 -5.10 8.07 -4.33
CA ALA A 147 -5.18 8.97 -3.20
C ALA A 147 -4.52 8.28 -2.00
N VAL A 148 -3.39 8.80 -1.51
CA VAL A 148 -2.54 8.14 -0.52
C VAL A 148 -2.32 9.05 0.68
N PHE A 149 -2.65 8.56 1.89
CA PHE A 149 -2.40 9.29 3.14
C PHE A 149 -0.92 9.34 3.47
N SER A 150 -0.47 10.49 3.98
CA SER A 150 0.80 10.56 4.69
C SER A 150 0.74 9.76 5.99
N PRO A 151 1.87 9.17 6.47
CA PRO A 151 1.90 8.40 7.71
C PRO A 151 1.39 9.15 8.93
N ASP A 152 1.59 10.47 9.02
CA ASP A 152 1.09 11.33 10.10
C ASP A 152 -0.42 11.66 9.96
N GLY A 153 -1.09 11.18 8.91
CA GLY A 153 -2.52 11.41 8.64
C GLY A 153 -2.90 12.84 8.24
N ARG A 154 -1.93 13.76 8.14
CA ARG A 154 -2.19 15.17 7.84
C ARG A 154 -2.54 15.43 6.39
N TRP A 155 -1.83 14.78 5.48
CA TRP A 155 -1.94 15.00 4.05
C TRP A 155 -2.51 13.80 3.33
N LEU A 156 -3.22 14.07 2.25
CA LEU A 156 -3.59 13.10 1.26
C LEU A 156 -3.06 13.60 -0.08
N LEU A 157 -2.15 12.85 -0.70
CA LEU A 157 -1.65 13.15 -2.04
C LEU A 157 -2.47 12.39 -3.08
N VAL A 158 -2.82 13.10 -4.15
CA VAL A 158 -3.65 12.56 -5.22
C VAL A 158 -2.89 12.68 -6.55
N SER A 159 -2.60 11.56 -7.20
CA SER A 159 -2.01 11.57 -8.54
C SER A 159 -3.10 11.83 -9.59
N ALA A 160 -2.86 12.79 -10.46
CA ALA A 160 -3.78 13.22 -11.50
C ALA A 160 -3.19 12.92 -12.88
N GLU A 161 -3.61 11.80 -13.48
CA GLU A 161 -3.00 11.24 -14.69
C GLU A 161 -2.89 12.22 -15.86
N GLU A 162 -3.92 13.04 -16.09
CA GLU A 162 -4.01 13.94 -17.24
C GLU A 162 -3.58 15.38 -16.95
N ALA A 163 -3.08 15.66 -15.74
CA ALA A 163 -2.78 17.03 -15.32
C ALA A 163 -1.32 17.28 -14.94
N GLU A 164 -0.43 16.28 -15.08
CA GLU A 164 1.00 16.40 -14.80
C GLU A 164 1.28 16.96 -13.39
N GLN A 165 0.42 16.63 -12.43
CA GLN A 165 0.49 17.15 -11.08
C GLN A 165 0.05 16.13 -10.03
N VAL A 166 0.44 16.41 -8.81
CA VAL A 166 -0.08 15.77 -7.59
C VAL A 166 -0.80 16.82 -6.79
N ASP A 167 -2.08 16.59 -6.49
CA ASP A 167 -2.87 17.47 -5.64
C ASP A 167 -2.66 17.11 -4.18
N VAL A 168 -2.61 18.13 -3.32
CA VAL A 168 -2.42 18.01 -1.88
C VAL A 168 -3.70 18.39 -1.19
N ILE A 169 -4.32 17.42 -0.50
CA ILE A 169 -5.50 17.63 0.33
C ILE A 169 -5.06 17.72 1.79
N ASP A 170 -5.54 18.74 2.50
CA ASP A 170 -5.49 18.81 3.95
C ASP A 170 -6.66 17.98 4.50
N VAL A 171 -6.35 16.89 5.20
CA VAL A 171 -7.34 15.91 5.67
C VAL A 171 -8.29 16.51 6.67
N ALA A 172 -7.79 17.33 7.60
CA ALA A 172 -8.62 17.98 8.63
C ALA A 172 -9.56 19.03 8.03
N GLN A 173 -9.08 19.76 7.00
CA GLN A 173 -9.88 20.78 6.30
C GLN A 173 -10.78 20.17 5.22
N ARG A 174 -10.55 18.92 4.82
CA ARG A 174 -11.28 18.19 3.76
C ARG A 174 -11.31 18.97 2.44
N ARG A 175 -10.20 19.58 2.07
CA ARG A 175 -10.09 20.33 0.80
C ARG A 175 -8.67 20.30 0.25
N GLN A 176 -8.56 20.45 -1.05
CA GLN A 176 -7.28 20.69 -1.71
C GLN A 176 -6.68 22.02 -1.27
N VAL A 177 -5.38 22.03 -1.00
CA VAL A 177 -4.63 23.21 -0.52
C VAL A 177 -3.42 23.55 -1.40
N ALA A 178 -3.02 22.65 -2.28
CA ALA A 178 -1.93 22.88 -3.22
C ALA A 178 -1.98 21.88 -4.38
N SER A 179 -1.31 22.22 -5.48
CA SER A 179 -0.95 21.33 -6.56
C SER A 179 0.56 21.38 -6.77
N ILE A 180 1.19 20.23 -6.98
CA ILE A 180 2.64 20.10 -7.15
C ILE A 180 2.90 19.56 -8.56
N ALA A 181 3.56 20.35 -9.40
CA ALA A 181 3.93 19.91 -10.73
C ALA A 181 4.93 18.74 -10.68
N VAL A 182 4.66 17.70 -11.47
CA VAL A 182 5.50 16.51 -11.65
C VAL A 182 5.58 16.17 -13.16
N GLY A 183 6.00 14.96 -13.52
CA GLY A 183 6.02 14.53 -14.92
C GLY A 183 4.68 14.02 -15.43
N LEU A 184 4.66 13.73 -16.73
CA LEU A 184 3.49 13.19 -17.44
C LEU A 184 3.01 11.88 -16.80
N ARG A 185 1.70 11.80 -16.60
CA ARG A 185 0.96 10.64 -16.10
C ARG A 185 1.47 10.12 -14.74
N PRO A 186 1.32 10.92 -13.68
CA PRO A 186 1.64 10.48 -12.34
C PRO A 186 0.72 9.33 -11.90
N ARG A 187 1.32 8.29 -11.31
CA ARG A 187 0.68 7.05 -10.87
C ARG A 187 0.89 6.83 -9.37
N GLY A 188 1.62 5.78 -9.02
CA GLY A 188 1.87 5.38 -7.65
C GLY A 188 2.55 6.46 -6.82
N ILE A 189 2.13 6.57 -5.56
CA ILE A 189 2.64 7.48 -4.56
C ILE A 189 3.09 6.68 -3.34
N GLY A 190 4.24 7.03 -2.76
CA GLY A 190 4.71 6.48 -1.49
C GLY A 190 5.33 7.56 -0.63
N PHE A 191 5.04 7.56 0.67
CA PHE A 191 5.63 8.49 1.62
C PHE A 191 6.82 7.89 2.35
N SER A 192 7.80 8.73 2.73
CA SER A 192 8.78 8.37 3.75
C SER A 192 8.09 8.17 5.11
N PRO A 193 8.61 7.30 5.99
CA PRO A 193 7.98 7.01 7.28
C PRO A 193 7.79 8.24 8.19
N ASP A 194 8.61 9.26 8.02
CA ASP A 194 8.55 10.54 8.73
C ASP A 194 7.61 11.56 8.10
N SER A 195 6.88 11.19 7.04
CA SER A 195 6.02 12.07 6.24
C SER A 195 6.73 13.27 5.58
N GLY A 196 8.05 13.37 5.68
CA GLY A 196 8.81 14.51 5.18
C GLY A 196 9.02 14.50 3.66
N ARG A 197 8.93 13.32 3.04
CA ARG A 197 9.09 13.13 1.58
C ARG A 197 7.94 12.30 1.02
N ALA A 198 7.61 12.58 -0.24
CA ALA A 198 6.82 11.67 -1.06
C ALA A 198 7.55 11.36 -2.37
N TYR A 199 7.31 10.17 -2.89
CA TYR A 199 7.84 9.66 -4.15
C TYR A 199 6.69 9.39 -5.09
N VAL A 200 6.77 9.88 -6.32
CA VAL A 200 5.71 9.77 -7.32
C VAL A 200 6.27 9.19 -8.60
N ALA A 201 5.76 8.05 -9.03
CA ALA A 201 6.09 7.48 -10.33
C ALA A 201 5.33 8.23 -11.44
N CYS A 202 6.04 8.68 -12.46
CA CYS A 202 5.47 9.33 -13.64
C CYS A 202 5.69 8.44 -14.86
N GLU A 203 4.58 7.80 -15.32
CA GLU A 203 4.60 6.67 -16.25
C GLU A 203 5.20 7.05 -17.61
N LEU A 204 4.81 8.19 -18.19
CA LEU A 204 5.19 8.55 -19.57
C LEU A 204 6.54 9.23 -19.67
N VAL A 205 7.11 9.69 -18.56
CA VAL A 205 8.48 10.25 -18.54
C VAL A 205 9.50 9.28 -17.95
N ASN A 206 9.05 8.07 -17.51
CA ASN A 206 9.92 7.04 -16.97
C ASN A 206 10.81 7.57 -15.82
N ALA A 207 10.18 8.20 -14.84
CA ALA A 207 10.89 8.84 -13.75
C ALA A 207 10.11 8.79 -12.44
N VAL A 208 10.83 8.90 -11.32
CA VAL A 208 10.28 9.12 -9.99
C VAL A 208 10.60 10.54 -9.55
N TYR A 209 9.57 11.29 -9.18
CA TYR A 209 9.70 12.62 -8.60
C TYR A 209 9.75 12.51 -7.08
N VAL A 210 10.71 13.18 -6.47
CA VAL A 210 10.85 13.30 -5.02
C VAL A 210 10.26 14.63 -4.58
N ILE A 211 9.23 14.60 -3.77
CA ILE A 211 8.53 15.77 -3.25
C ILE A 211 8.99 16.05 -1.82
N ASP A 212 9.32 17.31 -1.55
CA ASP A 212 9.47 17.85 -0.20
C ASP A 212 8.10 18.30 0.30
N MET A 213 7.60 17.65 1.34
CA MET A 213 6.25 17.91 1.86
C MET A 213 6.13 19.25 2.60
N ALA A 214 7.20 19.71 3.23
CA ALA A 214 7.22 21.01 3.89
C ALA A 214 7.20 22.15 2.87
N ALA A 215 8.02 22.02 1.83
CA ALA A 215 8.09 23.00 0.72
C ALA A 215 6.97 22.83 -0.31
N ARG A 216 6.27 21.68 -0.31
CA ARG A 216 5.25 21.30 -1.30
C ARG A 216 5.72 21.46 -2.74
N LYS A 217 6.89 20.93 -3.04
CA LYS A 217 7.48 20.98 -4.40
C LYS A 217 8.34 19.75 -4.69
N ALA A 218 8.45 19.42 -5.96
CA ALA A 218 9.43 18.45 -6.42
C ALA A 218 10.85 19.01 -6.23
N VAL A 219 11.73 18.22 -5.59
CA VAL A 219 13.11 18.61 -5.26
C VAL A 219 14.15 17.74 -5.96
N ALA A 220 13.73 16.63 -6.56
CA ALA A 220 14.59 15.78 -7.37
C ALA A 220 13.74 14.94 -8.34
N THR A 221 14.40 14.51 -9.44
CA THR A 221 13.86 13.55 -10.39
C THR A 221 14.88 12.44 -10.55
N ILE A 222 14.42 11.19 -10.45
CA ILE A 222 15.25 9.99 -10.52
C ILE A 222 14.78 9.21 -11.77
N PRO A 223 15.66 8.91 -12.73
CA PRO A 223 15.31 8.06 -13.87
C PRO A 223 14.82 6.70 -13.41
N ALA A 224 13.77 6.20 -14.04
CA ALA A 224 13.18 4.88 -13.79
C ALA A 224 13.12 4.06 -15.09
N GLY A 225 12.64 2.82 -14.99
CA GLY A 225 12.37 1.99 -16.16
C GLY A 225 11.09 2.41 -16.89
N LYS A 226 10.84 1.79 -18.04
CA LYS A 226 9.71 2.14 -18.91
C LYS A 226 8.37 1.85 -18.25
N ASN A 227 7.50 2.85 -18.30
CA ASN A 227 6.20 2.86 -17.65
C ASN A 227 6.31 2.64 -16.13
N ALA A 228 7.08 3.51 -15.45
CA ALA A 228 7.14 3.55 -13.98
C ALA A 228 5.72 3.70 -13.40
N ASN A 229 5.32 2.83 -12.47
CA ASN A 229 3.94 2.75 -12.02
C ASN A 229 3.83 2.74 -10.49
N GLY A 230 3.90 1.58 -9.83
CA GLY A 230 3.75 1.46 -8.39
C GLY A 230 4.97 1.95 -7.61
N ILE A 231 4.74 2.52 -6.44
CA ILE A 231 5.77 2.96 -5.49
C ILE A 231 5.53 2.29 -4.14
N VAL A 232 6.59 1.76 -3.55
CA VAL A 232 6.61 1.32 -2.15
C VAL A 232 7.87 1.84 -1.49
N VAL A 233 7.72 2.47 -0.32
CA VAL A 233 8.85 2.88 0.51
C VAL A 233 9.09 1.82 1.58
N HIS A 234 10.34 1.40 1.72
CA HIS A 234 10.72 0.45 2.77
C HIS A 234 10.42 1.03 4.16
N PRO A 235 9.91 0.24 5.13
CA PRO A 235 9.61 0.74 6.50
C PRO A 235 10.77 1.44 7.19
N GLY A 236 12.01 1.03 6.87
CA GLY A 236 13.22 1.71 7.35
C GLY A 236 13.55 3.03 6.65
N GLY A 237 12.77 3.46 5.67
CA GLY A 237 12.92 4.74 4.97
C GLY A 237 14.14 4.87 4.03
N LYS A 238 14.98 3.83 3.93
CA LYS A 238 16.25 3.90 3.19
C LYS A 238 16.13 3.50 1.71
N GLN A 239 15.05 2.85 1.32
CA GLN A 239 14.83 2.34 -0.03
C GLN A 239 13.44 2.66 -0.53
N VAL A 240 13.34 2.90 -1.82
CA VAL A 240 12.08 3.01 -2.57
C VAL A 240 12.10 1.97 -3.68
N TYR A 241 11.00 1.23 -3.80
CA TYR A 241 10.78 0.26 -4.86
C TYR A 241 9.84 0.86 -5.89
N VAL A 242 10.18 0.69 -7.17
CA VAL A 242 9.43 1.23 -8.30
C VAL A 242 9.17 0.12 -9.30
N SER A 243 7.91 -0.16 -9.61
CA SER A 243 7.56 -1.11 -10.67
C SER A 243 7.63 -0.43 -12.04
N ASN A 244 8.18 -1.12 -13.04
CA ASN A 244 8.32 -0.64 -14.41
C ASN A 244 7.51 -1.53 -15.35
N GLY A 245 6.32 -1.06 -15.72
CA GLY A 245 5.28 -1.86 -16.35
C GLY A 245 5.67 -2.47 -17.70
N THR A 246 6.39 -1.75 -18.56
CA THR A 246 6.84 -2.26 -19.86
C THR A 246 8.08 -3.13 -19.73
N ASP A 247 9.02 -2.76 -18.87
CA ASP A 247 10.27 -3.51 -18.69
C ASP A 247 10.08 -4.82 -17.93
N GLY A 248 8.96 -4.99 -17.20
CA GLY A 248 8.75 -6.17 -16.36
C GLY A 248 9.74 -6.26 -15.21
N THR A 249 10.07 -5.14 -14.59
CA THR A 249 11.08 -5.04 -13.53
C THR A 249 10.58 -4.24 -12.32
N VAL A 250 11.26 -4.44 -11.20
CA VAL A 250 11.22 -3.55 -10.04
C VAL A 250 12.61 -2.96 -9.85
N MET A 251 12.70 -1.64 -9.74
CA MET A 251 13.92 -0.94 -9.40
C MET A 251 13.94 -0.63 -7.91
N VAL A 252 15.14 -0.70 -7.32
CA VAL A 252 15.42 -0.30 -5.94
C VAL A 252 16.22 0.99 -5.96
N ILE A 253 15.72 2.03 -5.32
CA ILE A 253 16.36 3.34 -5.22
C ILE A 253 16.79 3.56 -3.77
N ASP A 254 18.06 3.91 -3.55
CA ASP A 254 18.53 4.40 -2.26
C ASP A 254 18.10 5.84 -2.04
N THR A 255 17.43 6.11 -0.93
CA THR A 255 16.81 7.42 -0.65
C THR A 255 17.80 8.54 -0.37
N ALA A 256 18.98 8.22 0.16
CA ALA A 256 20.00 9.21 0.49
C ALA A 256 20.77 9.66 -0.77
N SER A 257 21.29 8.70 -1.54
CA SER A 257 22.02 8.98 -2.77
C SER A 257 21.12 9.29 -3.97
N LYS A 258 19.85 8.87 -3.92
CA LYS A 258 18.88 8.92 -5.02
C LYS A 258 19.35 8.13 -6.26
N GLN A 259 20.15 7.09 -6.03
CA GLN A 259 20.66 6.23 -7.08
C GLN A 259 19.91 4.89 -7.11
N VAL A 260 19.77 4.33 -8.31
CA VAL A 260 19.27 2.97 -8.49
C VAL A 260 20.36 2.00 -8.06
N THR A 261 20.05 1.15 -7.08
CA THR A 261 20.98 0.16 -6.52
C THR A 261 20.76 -1.25 -7.04
N ALA A 262 19.55 -1.55 -7.52
CA ALA A 262 19.22 -2.83 -8.13
C ALA A 262 18.05 -2.71 -9.12
N THR A 263 18.02 -3.63 -10.10
CA THR A 263 16.89 -3.84 -11.01
C THR A 263 16.58 -5.32 -11.05
N ILE A 264 15.35 -5.69 -10.68
CA ILE A 264 14.92 -7.05 -10.43
C ILE A 264 13.86 -7.44 -11.46
N ALA A 265 14.11 -8.48 -12.26
CA ALA A 265 13.11 -8.98 -13.20
C ALA A 265 11.93 -9.63 -12.45
N VAL A 266 10.70 -9.27 -12.85
CA VAL A 266 9.44 -9.81 -12.33
C VAL A 266 8.54 -10.27 -13.47
N GLY A 267 7.23 -10.38 -13.27
CA GLY A 267 6.30 -10.75 -14.33
C GLY A 267 5.99 -9.60 -15.29
N LYS A 268 5.07 -9.85 -16.22
CA LYS A 268 4.65 -8.86 -17.23
C LYS A 268 3.70 -7.83 -16.64
N ARG A 269 3.95 -6.56 -16.94
CA ARG A 269 3.15 -5.41 -16.49
C ARG A 269 3.00 -5.39 -14.98
N PRO A 270 4.10 -5.30 -14.21
CA PRO A 270 4.00 -5.05 -12.77
C PRO A 270 3.31 -3.71 -12.53
N TRP A 271 2.34 -3.72 -11.62
CA TRP A 271 1.57 -2.55 -11.20
C TRP A 271 1.90 -2.21 -9.75
N ASN A 272 0.90 -2.27 -8.86
CA ASN A 272 1.09 -1.93 -7.47
C ASN A 272 1.73 -3.07 -6.66
N MET A 273 2.36 -2.69 -5.58
CA MET A 273 3.17 -3.56 -4.73
C MET A 273 2.86 -3.28 -3.27
N ALA A 274 3.19 -4.24 -2.40
CA ALA A 274 3.20 -4.03 -0.95
C ALA A 274 4.40 -4.74 -0.32
N ILE A 275 4.90 -4.17 0.77
CA ILE A 275 6.01 -4.73 1.55
C ILE A 275 5.49 -5.24 2.89
N THR A 276 6.06 -6.34 3.40
CA THR A 276 5.73 -6.84 4.73
C THR A 276 6.08 -5.81 5.82
N PRO A 277 5.38 -5.79 6.96
CA PRO A 277 5.63 -4.81 8.03
C PRO A 277 7.06 -4.80 8.55
N ASP A 278 7.73 -5.96 8.54
CA ASP A 278 9.16 -6.10 8.89
C ASP A 278 10.11 -5.67 7.78
N GLY A 279 9.58 -5.36 6.59
CA GLY A 279 10.35 -4.96 5.43
C GLY A 279 11.06 -6.10 4.69
N SER A 280 10.89 -7.36 5.09
CA SER A 280 11.69 -8.48 4.56
C SER A 280 11.28 -8.94 3.17
N LYS A 281 10.00 -8.85 2.80
CA LYS A 281 9.47 -9.30 1.51
C LYS A 281 8.63 -8.23 0.83
N LEU A 282 8.84 -8.05 -0.47
CA LEU A 282 8.01 -7.20 -1.34
C LEU A 282 7.20 -8.08 -2.30
N TYR A 283 5.89 -7.88 -2.33
CA TYR A 283 4.94 -8.57 -3.21
C TYR A 283 4.53 -7.65 -4.35
N VAL A 284 4.67 -8.11 -5.58
CA VAL A 284 4.50 -7.33 -6.82
C VAL A 284 3.39 -7.94 -7.66
N ALA A 285 2.29 -7.23 -7.87
CA ALA A 285 1.21 -7.69 -8.73
C ALA A 285 1.59 -7.54 -10.21
N ASN A 286 1.69 -8.65 -10.93
CA ASN A 286 2.03 -8.70 -12.35
C ASN A 286 0.77 -8.84 -13.20
N GLY A 287 0.16 -7.73 -13.58
CA GLY A 287 -1.18 -7.69 -14.19
C GLY A 287 -1.34 -8.54 -15.45
N ARG A 288 -0.32 -8.68 -16.27
CA ARG A 288 -0.37 -9.48 -17.52
C ARG A 288 0.27 -10.86 -17.40
N SER A 289 0.70 -11.27 -16.22
CA SER A 289 1.20 -12.63 -15.94
C SER A 289 0.25 -13.42 -15.04
N ASN A 290 -0.82 -12.79 -14.51
CA ASN A 290 -1.72 -13.41 -13.55
C ASN A 290 -0.96 -14.00 -12.35
N SER A 291 0.03 -13.27 -11.88
CA SER A 291 0.93 -13.71 -10.81
C SER A 291 1.33 -12.57 -9.88
N VAL A 292 1.85 -12.95 -8.73
CA VAL A 292 2.55 -12.05 -7.79
C VAL A 292 3.98 -12.53 -7.68
N SER A 293 4.95 -11.65 -7.97
CA SER A 293 6.36 -11.92 -7.68
C SER A 293 6.68 -11.55 -6.25
N VAL A 294 7.44 -12.40 -5.55
CA VAL A 294 7.96 -12.15 -4.21
C VAL A 294 9.45 -11.82 -4.31
N ILE A 295 9.83 -10.70 -3.75
CA ILE A 295 11.22 -10.22 -3.71
C ILE A 295 11.70 -10.24 -2.26
N ASP A 296 12.82 -10.89 -2.00
CA ASP A 296 13.60 -10.74 -0.77
C ASP A 296 14.33 -9.40 -0.81
N THR A 297 14.01 -8.51 0.13
CA THR A 297 14.49 -7.13 0.12
C THR A 297 15.94 -6.99 0.54
N ALA A 298 16.43 -7.90 1.40
CA ALA A 298 17.82 -7.88 1.87
C ALA A 298 18.81 -8.25 0.76
N THR A 299 18.42 -9.21 -0.10
CA THR A 299 19.24 -9.68 -1.22
C THR A 299 18.93 -9.00 -2.54
N ALA A 300 17.82 -8.25 -2.61
CA ALA A 300 17.26 -7.67 -3.83
C ALA A 300 17.06 -8.72 -4.93
N ARG A 301 16.52 -9.88 -4.59
CA ARG A 301 16.27 -11.00 -5.51
C ARG A 301 14.84 -11.46 -5.48
N LYS A 302 14.29 -11.80 -6.65
CA LYS A 302 13.01 -12.50 -6.74
C LYS A 302 13.21 -13.94 -6.23
N VAL A 303 12.37 -14.35 -5.27
CA VAL A 303 12.44 -15.67 -4.63
C VAL A 303 11.27 -16.57 -5.02
N ALA A 304 10.13 -16.01 -5.45
CA ALA A 304 8.97 -16.77 -5.89
C ALA A 304 8.13 -16.01 -6.92
N ASP A 305 7.34 -16.75 -7.70
CA ASP A 305 6.19 -16.27 -8.45
C ASP A 305 4.96 -17.10 -8.03
N ILE A 306 3.90 -16.43 -7.57
CA ILE A 306 2.67 -17.03 -7.07
C ILE A 306 1.57 -16.82 -8.10
N THR A 307 0.97 -17.89 -8.60
CA THR A 307 -0.20 -17.79 -9.49
C THR A 307 -1.41 -17.31 -8.72
N VAL A 308 -2.10 -16.28 -9.23
CA VAL A 308 -3.31 -15.68 -8.67
C VAL A 308 -4.41 -15.64 -9.75
N GLY A 309 -5.50 -14.90 -9.51
CA GLY A 309 -6.53 -14.69 -10.51
C GLY A 309 -6.08 -13.80 -11.68
N GLU A 310 -6.98 -13.55 -12.64
CA GLU A 310 -6.68 -12.80 -13.85
C GLU A 310 -6.61 -11.29 -13.58
N LEU A 311 -5.58 -10.63 -14.13
CA LEU A 311 -5.31 -9.20 -14.03
C LEU A 311 -5.20 -8.73 -12.56
N PRO A 312 -4.21 -9.24 -11.78
CA PRO A 312 -3.95 -8.70 -10.45
C PRO A 312 -3.54 -7.23 -10.54
N TRP A 313 -4.27 -6.35 -9.81
CA TRP A 313 -4.09 -4.89 -9.90
C TRP A 313 -3.13 -4.33 -8.86
N GLY A 314 -3.09 -4.93 -7.68
CA GLY A 314 -2.25 -4.47 -6.59
C GLY A 314 -2.15 -5.48 -5.46
N VAL A 315 -1.57 -5.05 -4.35
CA VAL A 315 -1.40 -5.87 -3.14
C VAL A 315 -1.58 -4.97 -1.91
N VAL A 316 -2.23 -5.47 -0.87
CA VAL A 316 -2.14 -4.94 0.50
C VAL A 316 -1.73 -6.06 1.45
N ILE A 317 -0.94 -5.75 2.47
CA ILE A 317 -0.45 -6.73 3.46
C ILE A 317 -0.91 -6.31 4.86
N ARG A 318 -1.54 -7.21 5.57
CA ARG A 318 -1.96 -7.07 6.97
C ARG A 318 -1.94 -8.40 7.70
#